data_ec38dfdaa157d79a187382a3deb4d254
#
_entry.id   ec38dfdaa157d79a187382a3deb4d254
#
_cell.length_a   1.000
_cell.length_b   1.000
_cell.length_c   1.000
_cell.angle_alpha   90.00
_cell.angle_beta   90.00
_cell.angle_gamma   90.00
#
_symmetry.space_group_name_H-M   'P 1'
#
loop_
_entity.id
_entity.type
_entity.pdbx_description
1 polymer ?
#
loop_
_entity_poly.entity_id
_entity_poly.type
_entity_poly.pdbx_seq_one_letter_code
_entity_poly.pdbx_strand_id
1 'polypeptide(L)'
;LLSGDSHSYERFAPQTPSSTVDKTRGITQIVVGTGGAHFTGLSTPAPNSLVAKSQVFGVLQLTLRDGSYKWAYKADRSTPFNDSGSRACH
;
A
#
# COMPACT_ATOMS: atom_id res chain seq x y z
N LEU A 1 2.71 -0.16 8.35
CA LEU A 1 2.85 1.30 8.32
C LEU A 1 1.98 1.88 7.21
N LEU A 2 1.10 2.79 7.56
CA LEU A 2 0.22 3.45 6.62
C LEU A 2 0.64 4.91 6.47
N SER A 3 0.59 5.42 5.26
CA SER A 3 0.83 6.83 4.98
C SER A 3 -0.02 7.28 3.79
N GLY A 4 -0.10 8.58 3.61
CA GLY A 4 -0.85 9.20 2.52
C GLY A 4 -0.01 10.28 1.85
N ASP A 5 -0.64 11.41 1.55
CA ASP A 5 -0.06 12.60 0.93
C ASP A 5 0.23 12.42 -0.56
N SER A 6 0.90 11.37 -0.99
CA SER A 6 0.98 11.02 -2.41
C SER A 6 -0.39 10.52 -2.89
N HIS A 7 -0.92 11.13 -3.94
CA HIS A 7 -2.26 10.82 -4.44
C HIS A 7 -2.23 9.59 -5.35
N SER A 8 -1.76 8.47 -4.78
CA SER A 8 -1.58 7.20 -5.47
C SER A 8 -1.66 6.07 -4.46
N TYR A 9 -1.62 4.85 -4.95
CA TYR A 9 -1.52 3.66 -4.12
C TYR A 9 -0.18 2.98 -4.39
N GLU A 10 0.55 2.66 -3.32
CA GLU A 10 1.80 1.92 -3.44
C GLU A 10 2.01 1.03 -2.21
N ARG A 11 2.39 -0.21 -2.46
CA ARG A 11 2.72 -1.16 -1.39
C ARG A 11 4.15 -1.64 -1.57
N PHE A 12 4.89 -1.61 -0.48
CA PHE A 12 6.30 -1.97 -0.46
C PHE A 12 6.50 -3.35 0.14
N ALA A 13 7.56 -4.03 -0.29
CA ALA A 13 8.03 -5.25 0.38
C ALA A 13 8.36 -4.93 1.84
N PRO A 14 8.24 -5.91 2.76
CA PRO A 14 8.66 -5.70 4.14
C PRO A 14 10.14 -5.30 4.17
N GLN A 15 10.43 -4.20 4.85
CA GLN A 15 11.78 -3.63 4.83
C GLN A 15 12.18 -3.11 6.19
N THR A 16 13.50 -3.03 6.39
CA THR A 16 14.10 -2.44 7.59
C THR A 16 14.10 -0.92 7.48
N PRO A 17 14.39 -0.19 8.57
CA PRO A 17 14.54 1.28 8.49
C PRO A 17 15.58 1.75 7.48
N SER A 18 16.55 0.91 7.12
CA SER A 18 17.57 1.23 6.11
C SER A 18 17.16 0.82 4.69
N SER A 19 15.90 0.49 4.46
CA SER A 19 15.33 0.13 3.16
C SER A 19 15.85 -1.20 2.60
N THR A 20 16.27 -2.10 3.48
CA THR A 20 16.66 -3.47 3.09
C THR A 20 15.46 -4.40 3.25
N VAL A 21 15.15 -5.17 2.21
CA VAL A 21 14.04 -6.12 2.28
C VAL A 21 14.32 -7.17 3.36
N ASP A 22 13.37 -7.35 4.27
CA ASP A 22 13.44 -8.34 5.34
C ASP A 22 12.04 -8.91 5.56
N LYS A 23 11.81 -10.10 5.02
CA LYS A 23 10.49 -10.74 5.07
C LYS A 23 10.13 -11.25 6.46
N THR A 24 11.09 -11.37 7.36
CA THR A 24 10.88 -11.88 8.71
C THR A 24 10.55 -10.77 9.70
N ARG A 25 11.30 -9.67 9.66
CA ARG A 25 11.18 -8.58 10.64
C ARG A 25 10.82 -7.24 10.02
N GLY A 26 10.89 -7.12 8.71
CA GLY A 26 10.61 -5.87 8.02
C GLY A 26 9.16 -5.45 8.16
N ILE A 27 8.93 -4.15 7.98
CA ILE A 27 7.61 -3.56 8.08
C ILE A 27 7.08 -3.31 6.67
N THR A 28 5.87 -3.78 6.40
CA THR A 28 5.16 -3.47 5.16
C THR A 28 4.62 -2.05 5.25
N GLN A 29 4.92 -1.25 4.25
CA GLN A 29 4.38 0.10 4.13
C GLN A 29 3.37 0.15 2.99
N ILE A 30 2.23 0.78 3.23
CA ILE A 30 1.21 1.03 2.21
C ILE A 30 0.95 2.53 2.18
N VAL A 31 1.13 3.13 1.00
CA VAL A 31 0.80 4.52 0.74
C VAL A 31 -0.56 4.53 0.06
N VAL A 32 -1.52 5.23 0.64
CA VAL A 32 -2.86 5.33 0.07
C VAL A 32 -3.38 6.76 0.23
N GLY A 33 -3.33 7.51 -0.88
CA GLY A 33 -3.85 8.89 -0.92
C GLY A 33 -4.87 9.04 -2.05
N THR A 34 -5.80 8.10 -2.16
CA THR A 34 -6.68 7.95 -3.33
C THR A 34 -8.14 8.33 -3.04
N GLY A 35 -8.37 9.17 -2.02
CA GLY A 35 -9.73 9.47 -1.56
C GLY A 35 -10.50 10.52 -2.33
N GLY A 36 -9.99 11.02 -3.46
CA GLY A 36 -10.74 11.93 -4.31
C GLY A 36 -10.04 13.23 -4.70
N ALA A 37 -8.82 13.47 -4.22
CA ALA A 37 -8.03 14.62 -4.67
C ALA A 37 -7.46 14.35 -6.07
N HIS A 38 -6.81 15.36 -6.66
CA HIS A 38 -6.14 15.15 -7.95
C HIS A 38 -5.03 14.09 -7.85
N PHE A 39 -4.71 13.46 -8.97
CA PHE A 39 -3.74 12.38 -8.97
C PHE A 39 -2.30 12.89 -8.94
N THR A 40 -1.42 12.11 -8.27
CA THR A 40 0.02 12.27 -8.38
C THR A 40 0.53 11.26 -9.40
N GLY A 41 1.27 11.73 -10.40
CA GLY A 41 1.88 10.82 -11.39
C GLY A 41 3.01 10.01 -10.77
N LEU A 42 3.15 8.76 -11.22
CA LEU A 42 4.24 7.90 -10.82
C LEU A 42 5.16 7.73 -12.03
N SER A 43 6.36 8.32 -11.98
CA SER A 43 7.32 8.19 -13.08
C SER A 43 8.15 6.91 -12.94
N THR A 44 8.60 6.59 -11.72
CA THR A 44 9.33 5.36 -11.43
C THR A 44 8.92 4.84 -10.06
N PRO A 45 8.73 3.53 -9.88
CA PRO A 45 8.48 2.97 -8.55
C PRO A 45 9.69 3.21 -7.64
N ALA A 46 9.42 3.44 -6.36
CA ALA A 46 10.48 3.54 -5.35
C ALA A 46 11.14 2.18 -5.12
N PRO A 47 12.36 2.14 -4.58
CA PRO A 47 12.99 0.86 -4.21
C PRO A 47 12.09 0.04 -3.29
N ASN A 48 12.07 -1.26 -3.47
CA ASN A 48 11.25 -2.23 -2.73
C ASN A 48 9.74 -2.13 -3.01
N SER A 49 9.31 -1.34 -3.98
CA SER A 49 7.91 -1.27 -4.37
C SER A 49 7.47 -2.58 -5.02
N LEU A 50 6.39 -3.17 -4.53
CA LEU A 50 5.78 -4.37 -5.11
C LEU A 50 4.58 -4.04 -5.99
N VAL A 51 3.78 -3.06 -5.59
CA VAL A 51 2.58 -2.65 -6.31
C VAL A 51 2.53 -1.14 -6.28
N ALA A 52 2.33 -0.52 -7.43
CA ALA A 52 2.19 0.92 -7.54
C ALA A 52 1.13 1.24 -8.60
N LYS A 53 0.19 2.11 -8.26
CA LYS A 53 -0.89 2.51 -9.15
C LYS A 53 -1.21 3.98 -8.94
N SER A 54 -1.21 4.76 -10.01
CA SER A 54 -1.70 6.14 -10.00
C SER A 54 -3.03 6.21 -10.75
N GLN A 55 -3.70 7.37 -10.69
CA GLN A 55 -4.96 7.62 -11.39
C GLN A 55 -6.04 6.61 -11.01
N VAL A 56 -6.11 6.26 -9.73
CA VAL A 56 -7.12 5.36 -9.18
C VAL A 56 -7.74 5.98 -7.94
N PHE A 57 -9.06 5.99 -7.86
CA PHE A 57 -9.78 6.36 -6.65
C PHE A 57 -10.21 5.11 -5.91
N GLY A 58 -10.19 5.16 -4.60
CA GLY A 58 -10.60 4.03 -3.79
C GLY A 58 -10.20 4.21 -2.35
N VAL A 59 -10.40 3.16 -1.57
CA VAL A 59 -10.09 3.14 -0.14
C VAL A 59 -9.37 1.86 0.22
N LEU A 60 -8.57 1.94 1.26
CA LEU A 60 -7.95 0.76 1.85
C LEU A 60 -8.81 0.27 3.01
N GLN A 61 -9.23 -0.97 2.95
CA GLN A 61 -9.87 -1.65 4.06
C GLN A 61 -8.83 -2.43 4.83
N LEU A 62 -8.68 -2.13 6.11
CA LEU A 62 -7.72 -2.79 6.99
C LEU A 62 -8.50 -3.57 8.04
N THR A 63 -8.23 -4.89 8.13
CA THR A 63 -8.82 -5.74 9.15
C THR A 63 -7.74 -6.11 10.15
N LEU A 64 -7.90 -5.67 11.39
CA LEU A 64 -6.95 -5.94 12.46
C LEU A 64 -7.42 -7.13 13.28
N ARG A 65 -6.51 -8.06 13.53
CA ARG A 65 -6.75 -9.23 14.38
C ARG A 65 -5.65 -9.32 15.43
N ASP A 66 -5.88 -10.15 16.43
CA ASP A 66 -4.85 -10.46 17.41
C ASP A 66 -3.67 -11.13 16.69
N GLY A 67 -2.52 -10.46 16.70
CA GLY A 67 -1.29 -10.98 16.11
C GLY A 67 -1.19 -10.93 14.59
N SER A 68 -2.18 -10.39 13.88
CA SER A 68 -2.14 -10.33 12.42
C SER A 68 -3.02 -9.21 11.86
N TYR A 69 -2.87 -8.95 10.56
CA TYR A 69 -3.72 -8.00 9.86
C TYR A 69 -3.91 -8.43 8.41
N LYS A 70 -5.01 -7.95 7.84
CA LYS A 70 -5.31 -8.11 6.41
C LYS A 70 -5.54 -6.73 5.81
N TRP A 71 -5.20 -6.59 4.54
CA TRP A 71 -5.52 -5.38 3.78
C TRP A 71 -6.24 -5.75 2.51
N ALA A 72 -7.11 -4.84 2.05
CA ALA A 72 -7.77 -4.95 0.76
C ALA A 72 -7.99 -3.55 0.21
N TYR A 73 -7.39 -3.25 -0.92
CA TYR A 73 -7.63 -1.99 -1.61
C TYR A 73 -8.89 -2.14 -2.46
N LYS A 74 -9.86 -1.25 -2.23
CA LYS A 74 -11.14 -1.24 -2.93
C LYS A 74 -11.19 -0.04 -3.87
N ALA A 75 -10.89 -0.25 -5.15
CA ALA A 75 -10.99 0.80 -6.14
C ALA A 75 -12.45 1.07 -6.49
N ASP A 76 -12.73 2.29 -6.96
CA ASP A 76 -14.05 2.60 -7.45
C ASP A 76 -14.30 1.90 -8.80
N ARG A 77 -15.52 2.07 -9.35
CA ARG A 77 -15.92 1.35 -10.56
C ARG A 77 -15.24 1.86 -11.83
N SER A 78 -14.67 3.05 -11.79
CA SER A 78 -14.08 3.66 -13.00
C SER A 78 -12.73 3.05 -13.36
N THR A 79 -12.02 2.44 -12.40
CA THR A 79 -10.71 1.86 -12.63
C THR A 79 -10.63 0.50 -11.96
N PRO A 80 -10.69 -0.61 -12.73
CA PRO A 80 -10.57 -1.95 -12.15
C PRO A 80 -9.14 -2.17 -11.63
N PHE A 81 -8.98 -2.16 -10.32
CA PHE A 81 -7.71 -2.41 -9.65
C PHE A 81 -7.99 -2.91 -8.25
N ASN A 82 -7.25 -3.91 -7.82
CA ASN A 82 -7.31 -4.34 -6.44
C ASN A 82 -5.97 -4.89 -5.98
N ASP A 83 -5.73 -4.82 -4.69
CA ASP A 83 -4.56 -5.39 -4.04
C ASP A 83 -4.98 -5.83 -2.65
N SER A 84 -4.62 -7.04 -2.28
CA SER A 84 -5.00 -7.58 -0.98
C SER A 84 -3.96 -8.57 -0.47
N GLY A 85 -3.98 -8.80 0.83
CA GLY A 85 -3.08 -9.76 1.45
C GLY A 85 -3.24 -9.77 2.96
N SER A 86 -2.36 -10.49 3.63
CA SER A 86 -2.34 -10.58 5.08
C SER A 86 -0.93 -10.84 5.58
N ARG A 87 -0.66 -10.44 6.83
CA ARG A 87 0.62 -10.70 7.48
C ARG A 87 0.43 -10.83 8.98
N ALA A 88 1.34 -11.57 9.61
CA ALA A 88 1.46 -11.57 11.06
C ALA A 88 2.11 -10.27 11.52
N CYS A 89 1.72 -9.80 12.70
CA CYS A 89 2.39 -8.70 13.37
C CYS A 89 3.66 -9.18 14.05
N HIS A 90 4.64 -8.30 14.18
CA HIS A 90 5.87 -8.59 14.90
C HIS A 90 6.51 -7.35 15.48
#